data_96b88430f1159469171bdaa6c0a92254
#
_entry.id   96b88430f1159469171bdaa6c0a92254
#
_cell.length_a   1.000
_cell.length_b   1.000
_cell.length_c   1.000
_cell.angle_alpha   90.00
_cell.angle_beta   90.00
_cell.angle_gamma   90.00
#
_symmetry.space_group_name_H-M   'P 1'
#
loop_
_entity.id
_entity.type
_entity.pdbx_description
1 polymer ?
#
loop_
_entity_poly.entity_id
_entity_poly.type
_entity_poly.pdbx_seq_one_letter_code
_entity_poly.pdbx_strand_id
1 'polypeptide(L)'
;VSDKRAYINALAGAVPEHDVHRLFIDWAEGRIEDPRLRRLFMRMAERSGIEHRWSVLEPAPGGLPHNQPGGFYHGPAPGTAARMQCYAEKAPKLALAAIERLREQVALDGVTHLVVASCTGFVAPGVDQIIARALGLEGVERTLVGFMGCYAAVSALRTAYHIVRSEPEARVLTVTVELCSLHLQATQKLESLLAMLQFSDGAAAALVTAEPEGLEMSHLFSAPLEDSAELIQWKVGDTGFEMTLSGEVPGRIQHALADEGTRKTLYNGWGPDQVTSWAVHAGGRSILDAVEKGLELPQGSLWASRDVLARYGNMSSATLMFVLAELAARPDTGKGVAIAFGPGLAAEGFHFERAG
;
A
#
# COMPACT_ATOMS: atom_id res chain seq x y z
N VAL A 1 -4.24 -25.43 21.32
CA VAL A 1 -4.39 -24.23 20.48
C VAL A 1 -5.40 -24.58 19.41
N SER A 2 -6.51 -23.84 19.36
CA SER A 2 -7.63 -24.06 18.43
C SER A 2 -7.13 -24.15 16.98
N ASP A 3 -7.61 -25.15 16.24
CA ASP A 3 -7.36 -25.36 14.80
C ASP A 3 -8.13 -24.37 13.92
N LYS A 4 -8.43 -23.19 14.48
CA LYS A 4 -9.22 -22.14 13.82
C LYS A 4 -8.35 -21.40 12.81
N ARG A 5 -8.78 -21.36 11.57
CA ARG A 5 -8.11 -20.73 10.44
C ARG A 5 -8.81 -19.42 10.06
N ALA A 6 -8.12 -18.57 9.36
CA ALA A 6 -8.68 -17.34 8.82
C ALA A 6 -8.30 -17.21 7.34
N TYR A 7 -9.26 -16.83 6.53
CA TYR A 7 -9.15 -16.77 5.07
C TYR A 7 -9.47 -15.36 4.57
N ILE A 8 -8.69 -14.87 3.65
CA ILE A 8 -9.07 -13.72 2.84
C ILE A 8 -9.95 -14.25 1.71
N ASN A 9 -11.27 -14.11 1.87
CA ASN A 9 -12.24 -14.71 0.96
C ASN A 9 -12.31 -13.97 -0.38
N ALA A 10 -12.20 -12.65 -0.35
CA ALA A 10 -12.17 -11.82 -1.54
C ALA A 10 -11.39 -10.53 -1.29
N LEU A 11 -10.84 -9.95 -2.36
CA LEU A 11 -10.16 -8.66 -2.36
C LEU A 11 -10.56 -7.86 -3.59
N ALA A 12 -10.74 -6.56 -3.40
CA ALA A 12 -10.94 -5.62 -4.50
C ALA A 12 -10.23 -4.30 -4.24
N GLY A 13 -9.80 -3.64 -5.30
CA GLY A 13 -9.15 -2.34 -5.25
C GLY A 13 -9.87 -1.29 -6.08
N ALA A 14 -9.74 -0.03 -5.72
CA ALA A 14 -10.21 1.12 -6.47
C ALA A 14 -9.14 2.20 -6.51
N VAL A 15 -9.00 2.85 -7.65
CA VAL A 15 -8.16 4.04 -7.83
C VAL A 15 -9.02 5.20 -8.31
N PRO A 16 -8.61 6.45 -8.07
CA PRO A 16 -9.27 7.63 -8.64
C PRO A 16 -9.23 7.66 -10.17
N GLU A 17 -9.88 8.67 -10.76
CA GLU A 17 -10.03 8.79 -12.21
C GLU A 17 -8.85 9.49 -12.90
N HIS A 18 -8.07 10.30 -12.17
CA HIS A 18 -7.05 11.17 -12.76
C HIS A 18 -5.67 10.54 -12.74
N ASP A 19 -5.15 10.18 -13.93
CA ASP A 19 -3.75 9.79 -14.09
C ASP A 19 -2.86 11.04 -14.09
N VAL A 20 -1.96 11.10 -13.11
CA VAL A 20 -1.08 12.24 -12.89
C VAL A 20 0.39 11.92 -13.14
N HIS A 21 0.71 10.72 -13.64
CA HIS A 21 2.11 10.29 -13.75
C HIS A 21 2.93 11.21 -14.63
N ARG A 22 2.45 11.48 -15.84
CA ARG A 22 3.15 12.37 -16.77
C ARG A 22 3.19 13.83 -16.30
N LEU A 23 2.06 14.31 -15.77
CA LEU A 23 1.96 15.68 -15.23
C LEU A 23 2.98 15.91 -14.11
N PHE A 24 3.20 14.91 -13.25
CA PHE A 24 4.20 15.02 -12.20
C PHE A 24 5.62 15.02 -12.76
N ILE A 25 5.94 14.17 -13.74
CA ILE A 25 7.28 14.12 -14.35
C ILE A 25 7.63 15.47 -14.95
N ASP A 26 6.74 16.04 -15.75
CA ASP A 26 6.93 17.33 -16.41
C ASP A 26 7.09 18.47 -15.38
N TRP A 27 6.29 18.44 -14.30
CA TRP A 27 6.40 19.39 -13.20
C TRP A 27 7.74 19.27 -12.46
N ALA A 28 8.17 18.05 -12.14
CA ALA A 28 9.40 17.79 -11.38
C ALA A 28 10.64 18.11 -12.22
N GLU A 29 10.65 17.79 -13.51
CA GLU A 29 11.70 18.17 -14.45
C GLU A 29 11.93 19.68 -14.46
N GLY A 30 10.85 20.46 -14.52
CA GLY A 30 10.89 21.93 -14.52
C GLY A 30 11.42 22.54 -13.21
N ARG A 31 11.50 21.78 -12.11
CA ARG A 31 12.02 22.25 -10.83
C ARG A 31 13.52 22.01 -10.62
N ILE A 32 14.11 21.15 -11.41
CA ILE A 32 15.53 20.81 -11.28
C ILE A 32 16.36 21.75 -12.14
N GLU A 33 17.07 22.69 -11.51
CA GLU A 33 17.90 23.68 -12.20
C GLU A 33 19.16 23.08 -12.84
N ASP A 34 19.85 22.15 -12.12
CA ASP A 34 21.07 21.49 -12.64
C ASP A 34 20.73 20.53 -13.78
N PRO A 35 21.27 20.79 -15.01
CA PRO A 35 21.02 19.93 -16.16
C PRO A 35 21.49 18.49 -16.01
N ARG A 36 22.47 18.21 -15.14
CA ARG A 36 22.97 16.85 -14.88
C ARG A 36 21.98 16.08 -14.02
N LEU A 37 21.48 16.72 -12.93
CA LEU A 37 20.46 16.14 -12.05
C LEU A 37 19.13 15.97 -12.80
N ARG A 38 18.76 16.91 -13.67
CA ARG A 38 17.57 16.80 -14.53
C ARG A 38 17.65 15.57 -15.44
N ARG A 39 18.76 15.36 -16.13
CA ARG A 39 18.96 14.15 -16.96
C ARG A 39 18.95 12.86 -16.11
N LEU A 40 19.47 12.91 -14.89
CA LEU A 40 19.43 11.77 -13.98
C LEU A 40 18.01 11.45 -13.57
N PHE A 41 17.23 12.48 -13.17
CA PHE A 41 15.80 12.34 -12.83
C PHE A 41 15.02 11.68 -13.97
N MET A 42 15.14 12.21 -15.19
CA MET A 42 14.42 11.67 -16.35
C MET A 42 14.76 10.19 -16.63
N ARG A 43 16.04 9.82 -16.57
CA ARG A 43 16.45 8.40 -16.70
C ARG A 43 15.88 7.51 -15.60
N MET A 44 15.79 8.02 -14.38
CA MET A 44 15.22 7.26 -13.26
C MET A 44 13.70 7.15 -13.39
N ALA A 45 13.03 8.20 -13.86
CA ALA A 45 11.61 8.19 -14.16
C ALA A 45 11.26 7.17 -15.25
N GLU A 46 12.00 7.15 -16.37
CA GLU A 46 11.84 6.15 -17.45
C GLU A 46 12.05 4.71 -16.95
N ARG A 47 12.95 4.52 -15.98
CA ARG A 47 13.28 3.22 -15.41
C ARG A 47 12.49 2.86 -14.16
N SER A 48 11.54 3.68 -13.74
CA SER A 48 10.76 3.46 -12.52
C SER A 48 9.92 2.18 -12.59
N GLY A 49 9.54 1.75 -13.79
CA GLY A 49 8.59 0.68 -14.02
C GLY A 49 7.15 1.10 -13.75
N ILE A 50 6.88 2.41 -13.65
CA ILE A 50 5.55 2.98 -13.42
C ILE A 50 5.05 3.60 -14.73
N GLU A 51 3.85 3.22 -15.14
CA GLU A 51 3.17 3.73 -16.33
C GLU A 51 2.06 4.71 -15.95
N HIS A 52 1.36 4.43 -14.84
CA HIS A 52 0.24 5.21 -14.36
C HIS A 52 0.34 5.47 -12.86
N ARG A 53 -0.13 6.64 -12.43
CA ARG A 53 -0.34 7.02 -11.04
C ARG A 53 -1.61 7.83 -10.90
N TRP A 54 -2.43 7.45 -9.97
CA TRP A 54 -3.78 7.96 -9.82
C TRP A 54 -3.87 8.97 -8.67
N SER A 55 -4.72 9.98 -8.84
CA SER A 55 -4.94 11.02 -7.82
C SER A 55 -6.40 11.38 -7.68
N VAL A 56 -6.82 11.61 -6.43
CA VAL A 56 -8.14 12.21 -6.14
C VAL A 56 -8.19 13.69 -6.48
N LEU A 57 -7.04 14.32 -6.68
CA LEU A 57 -6.94 15.71 -7.09
C LEU A 57 -7.19 15.85 -8.59
N GLU A 58 -8.16 16.67 -8.94
CA GLU A 58 -8.40 17.02 -10.32
C GLU A 58 -7.23 17.82 -10.87
N PRO A 59 -6.76 17.57 -12.10
CA PRO A 59 -5.82 18.44 -12.78
C PRO A 59 -6.36 19.87 -12.82
N ALA A 60 -5.46 20.86 -12.93
CA ALA A 60 -5.88 22.25 -13.17
C ALA A 60 -6.65 22.34 -14.51
N PRO A 61 -7.48 23.38 -14.71
CA PRO A 61 -8.27 23.53 -15.93
C PRO A 61 -7.44 23.35 -17.20
N GLY A 62 -7.98 22.60 -18.15
CA GLY A 62 -7.28 22.24 -19.39
C GLY A 62 -6.32 21.05 -19.24
N GLY A 63 -6.41 20.26 -18.16
CA GLY A 63 -5.53 19.09 -17.92
C GLY A 63 -4.12 19.47 -17.49
N LEU A 64 -3.93 20.69 -16.97
CA LEU A 64 -2.63 21.21 -16.56
C LEU A 64 -2.21 20.66 -15.17
N PRO A 65 -0.90 20.71 -14.82
CA PRO A 65 -0.41 20.33 -13.51
C PRO A 65 -1.13 21.03 -12.35
N HIS A 66 -1.26 20.38 -11.22
CA HIS A 66 -2.01 20.86 -10.04
C HIS A 66 -1.50 22.18 -9.45
N ASN A 67 -0.32 22.65 -9.81
CA ASN A 67 0.24 23.94 -9.40
C ASN A 67 -0.11 25.10 -10.34
N GLN A 68 -0.87 24.87 -11.41
CA GLN A 68 -1.38 25.89 -12.31
C GLN A 68 -2.69 26.49 -11.77
N PRO A 69 -3.13 27.68 -12.26
CA PRO A 69 -4.36 28.33 -11.82
C PRO A 69 -5.56 27.38 -11.79
N GLY A 70 -6.24 27.31 -10.64
CA GLY A 70 -7.37 26.41 -10.40
C GLY A 70 -7.00 25.03 -9.87
N GLY A 71 -5.72 24.66 -9.83
CA GLY A 71 -5.27 23.40 -9.23
C GLY A 71 -5.06 23.50 -7.71
N PHE A 72 -5.09 22.36 -7.03
CA PHE A 72 -4.98 22.28 -5.57
C PHE A 72 -3.68 22.87 -5.01
N TYR A 73 -2.59 22.80 -5.76
CA TYR A 73 -1.26 23.31 -5.38
C TYR A 73 -0.92 24.66 -6.00
N HIS A 74 -1.92 25.40 -6.53
CA HIS A 74 -1.70 26.73 -7.07
C HIS A 74 -1.47 27.78 -5.96
N GLY A 75 -0.46 28.64 -6.15
CA GLY A 75 -0.10 29.67 -5.18
C GLY A 75 0.73 29.14 -4.00
N PRO A 76 0.50 29.64 -2.77
CA PRO A 76 1.16 29.13 -1.57
C PRO A 76 0.83 27.67 -1.35
N ALA A 77 1.83 26.87 -0.93
CA ALA A 77 1.61 25.45 -0.64
C ALA A 77 0.48 25.27 0.39
N PRO A 78 -0.53 24.42 0.11
CA PRO A 78 -1.60 24.18 1.07
C PRO A 78 -1.04 23.58 2.36
N GLY A 79 -1.43 24.14 3.49
CA GLY A 79 -1.06 23.65 4.81
C GLY A 79 -1.69 22.30 5.14
N THR A 80 -1.21 21.66 6.19
CA THR A 80 -1.69 20.33 6.63
C THR A 80 -3.21 20.32 6.86
N ALA A 81 -3.76 21.38 7.45
CA ALA A 81 -5.21 21.48 7.68
C ALA A 81 -6.03 21.41 6.38
N ALA A 82 -5.62 22.14 5.33
CA ALA A 82 -6.29 22.10 4.03
C ALA A 82 -6.22 20.73 3.36
N ARG A 83 -5.06 20.04 3.49
CA ARG A 83 -4.86 18.67 3.00
C ARG A 83 -5.74 17.67 3.75
N MET A 84 -5.86 17.83 5.08
CA MET A 84 -6.74 16.99 5.91
C MET A 84 -8.23 17.23 5.62
N GLN A 85 -8.61 18.45 5.27
CA GLN A 85 -9.97 18.73 4.80
C GLN A 85 -10.27 17.98 3.49
N CYS A 86 -9.35 18.01 2.53
CA CYS A 86 -9.47 17.24 1.28
C CYS A 86 -9.50 15.72 1.57
N TYR A 87 -8.65 15.23 2.47
CA TYR A 87 -8.65 13.83 2.91
C TYR A 87 -10.01 13.42 3.50
N ALA A 88 -10.56 14.23 4.40
CA ALA A 88 -11.85 13.97 5.04
C ALA A 88 -12.99 13.81 4.03
N GLU A 89 -12.92 14.55 2.92
CA GLU A 89 -13.92 14.51 1.85
C GLU A 89 -13.71 13.34 0.88
N LYS A 90 -12.47 13.07 0.47
CA LYS A 90 -12.16 12.18 -0.65
C LYS A 90 -11.86 10.74 -0.20
N ALA A 91 -11.18 10.54 0.96
CA ALA A 91 -10.79 9.21 1.39
C ALA A 91 -11.98 8.26 1.63
N PRO A 92 -13.08 8.67 2.31
CA PRO A 92 -14.24 7.79 2.47
C PRO A 92 -14.87 7.40 1.13
N LYS A 93 -14.92 8.31 0.16
CA LYS A 93 -15.50 8.04 -1.17
C LYS A 93 -14.68 6.98 -1.91
N LEU A 94 -13.36 7.09 -1.87
CA LEU A 94 -12.46 6.11 -2.51
C LEU A 94 -12.53 4.75 -1.81
N ALA A 95 -12.59 4.73 -0.47
CA ALA A 95 -12.76 3.51 0.30
C ALA A 95 -14.08 2.80 -0.03
N LEU A 96 -15.18 3.54 -0.11
CA LEU A 96 -16.49 3.00 -0.50
C LEU A 96 -16.47 2.44 -1.93
N ALA A 97 -15.76 3.08 -2.86
CA ALA A 97 -15.61 2.54 -4.22
C ALA A 97 -14.89 1.18 -4.23
N ALA A 98 -13.87 0.97 -3.38
CA ALA A 98 -13.23 -0.33 -3.23
C ALA A 98 -14.18 -1.38 -2.63
N ILE A 99 -14.98 -0.98 -1.66
CA ILE A 99 -15.98 -1.86 -1.02
C ILE A 99 -17.08 -2.26 -2.01
N GLU A 100 -17.54 -1.34 -2.86
CA GLU A 100 -18.53 -1.68 -3.89
C GLU A 100 -17.98 -2.71 -4.88
N ARG A 101 -16.72 -2.58 -5.31
CA ARG A 101 -16.07 -3.61 -6.15
C ARG A 101 -15.90 -4.95 -5.42
N LEU A 102 -15.69 -4.93 -4.10
CA LEU A 102 -15.66 -6.16 -3.30
C LEU A 102 -17.03 -6.84 -3.26
N ARG A 103 -18.12 -6.06 -3.17
CA ARG A 103 -19.51 -6.58 -3.23
C ARG A 103 -19.86 -7.30 -4.52
N GLU A 104 -19.19 -6.98 -5.62
CA GLU A 104 -19.36 -7.71 -6.87
C GLU A 104 -18.83 -9.15 -6.80
N GLN A 105 -17.95 -9.45 -5.83
CA GLN A 105 -17.30 -10.74 -5.66
C GLN A 105 -17.90 -11.55 -4.49
N VAL A 106 -18.31 -10.89 -3.41
CA VAL A 106 -18.76 -11.55 -2.18
C VAL A 106 -19.82 -10.73 -1.45
N ALA A 107 -20.79 -11.40 -0.83
CA ALA A 107 -21.79 -10.76 0.00
C ALA A 107 -21.16 -10.21 1.28
N LEU A 108 -21.49 -8.97 1.63
CA LEU A 108 -21.02 -8.29 2.84
C LEU A 108 -22.09 -8.26 3.96
N ASP A 109 -23.13 -9.08 3.83
CA ASP A 109 -24.15 -9.20 4.86
C ASP A 109 -23.53 -9.79 6.14
N GLY A 110 -23.97 -9.28 7.29
CA GLY A 110 -23.50 -9.78 8.58
C GLY A 110 -22.05 -9.43 8.92
N VAL A 111 -21.45 -8.40 8.31
CA VAL A 111 -20.16 -7.86 8.74
C VAL A 111 -20.25 -7.45 10.21
N THR A 112 -19.38 -8.03 11.04
CA THR A 112 -19.32 -7.82 12.49
C THR A 112 -18.22 -6.85 12.90
N HIS A 113 -17.13 -6.80 12.11
CA HIS A 113 -15.95 -5.98 12.40
C HIS A 113 -15.51 -5.21 11.15
N LEU A 114 -15.10 -3.97 11.36
CA LEU A 114 -14.51 -3.09 10.35
C LEU A 114 -13.12 -2.67 10.79
N VAL A 115 -12.09 -3.10 10.06
CA VAL A 115 -10.70 -2.71 10.27
C VAL A 115 -10.28 -1.78 9.14
N VAL A 116 -9.96 -0.53 9.45
CA VAL A 116 -9.53 0.47 8.46
C VAL A 116 -8.08 0.84 8.69
N ALA A 117 -7.26 0.83 7.65
CA ALA A 117 -5.89 1.33 7.70
C ALA A 117 -5.70 2.54 6.78
N SER A 118 -5.04 3.59 7.30
CA SER A 118 -4.61 4.74 6.53
C SER A 118 -3.45 5.45 7.20
N CYS A 119 -2.48 5.91 6.43
CA CYS A 119 -1.35 6.69 6.92
C CYS A 119 -1.24 8.09 6.28
N THR A 120 -2.17 8.46 5.41
CA THR A 120 -2.14 9.70 4.64
C THR A 120 -3.12 10.77 5.12
N GLY A 121 -3.81 10.53 6.22
CA GLY A 121 -4.68 11.53 6.83
C GLY A 121 -5.28 11.13 8.16
N PHE A 122 -5.74 12.16 8.87
CA PHE A 122 -6.44 12.06 10.15
C PHE A 122 -7.71 12.88 10.10
N VAL A 123 -8.81 12.28 10.50
CA VAL A 123 -10.11 12.94 10.61
C VAL A 123 -10.90 12.34 11.78
N ALA A 124 -11.68 13.17 12.46
CA ALA A 124 -12.63 12.75 13.46
C ALA A 124 -13.96 13.50 13.25
N PRO A 125 -15.11 12.79 13.04
CA PRO A 125 -15.28 11.33 13.05
C PRO A 125 -14.37 10.60 12.04
N GLY A 126 -13.86 9.40 12.41
CA GLY A 126 -12.91 8.64 11.62
C GLY A 126 -13.50 8.08 10.31
N VAL A 127 -12.61 7.76 9.36
CA VAL A 127 -13.01 7.12 8.09
C VAL A 127 -13.79 5.83 8.35
N ASP A 128 -13.41 5.08 9.38
CA ASP A 128 -14.13 3.88 9.86
C ASP A 128 -15.60 4.18 10.22
N GLN A 129 -15.85 5.26 10.94
CA GLN A 129 -17.21 5.68 11.30
C GLN A 129 -18.02 6.11 10.07
N ILE A 130 -17.37 6.84 9.16
CA ILE A 130 -18.03 7.32 7.94
C ILE A 130 -18.42 6.13 7.05
N ILE A 131 -17.50 5.15 6.87
CA ILE A 131 -17.76 3.92 6.13
C ILE A 131 -18.88 3.11 6.79
N ALA A 132 -18.80 2.85 8.10
CA ALA A 132 -19.81 2.08 8.82
C ALA A 132 -21.21 2.68 8.65
N ARG A 133 -21.33 4.01 8.79
CA ARG A 133 -22.60 4.72 8.59
C ARG A 133 -23.10 4.61 7.15
N ALA A 134 -22.22 4.80 6.16
CA ALA A 134 -22.58 4.72 4.74
C ALA A 134 -23.07 3.32 4.33
N LEU A 135 -22.54 2.27 4.97
CA LEU A 135 -22.91 0.89 4.72
C LEU A 135 -24.10 0.40 5.59
N GLY A 136 -24.61 1.23 6.51
CA GLY A 136 -25.66 0.82 7.45
C GLY A 136 -25.21 -0.26 8.44
N LEU A 137 -23.93 -0.31 8.80
CA LEU A 137 -23.36 -1.28 9.73
C LEU A 137 -23.58 -0.80 11.18
N GLU A 138 -24.78 -1.02 11.70
CA GLU A 138 -25.10 -0.68 13.09
C GLU A 138 -24.45 -1.69 14.05
N GLY A 139 -23.77 -1.17 15.08
CA GLY A 139 -23.14 -2.01 16.11
C GLY A 139 -21.84 -2.73 15.67
N VAL A 140 -21.33 -2.47 14.48
CA VAL A 140 -20.05 -3.04 14.02
C VAL A 140 -18.89 -2.60 14.93
N GLU A 141 -18.04 -3.54 15.33
CA GLU A 141 -16.80 -3.22 16.04
C GLU A 141 -15.79 -2.61 15.06
N ARG A 142 -15.17 -1.49 15.45
CA ARG A 142 -14.27 -0.75 14.57
C ARG A 142 -12.88 -0.64 15.15
N THR A 143 -11.88 -0.84 14.27
CA THR A 143 -10.46 -0.62 14.55
C THR A 143 -9.85 0.25 13.46
N LEU A 144 -9.20 1.34 13.86
CA LEU A 144 -8.42 2.19 12.96
C LEU A 144 -6.93 1.96 13.18
N VAL A 145 -6.26 1.45 12.14
CA VAL A 145 -4.81 1.26 12.07
C VAL A 145 -4.20 2.50 11.42
N GLY A 146 -3.74 3.44 12.24
CA GLY A 146 -3.25 4.74 11.77
C GLY A 146 -1.74 4.85 11.71
N PHE A 147 -1.25 5.61 10.72
CA PHE A 147 0.12 6.12 10.61
C PHE A 147 1.24 5.07 10.64
N MET A 148 0.99 3.85 10.19
CA MET A 148 1.99 2.78 10.13
C MET A 148 2.73 2.71 8.78
N GLY A 149 2.31 3.47 7.77
CA GLY A 149 2.93 3.47 6.44
C GLY A 149 2.61 2.24 5.60
N CYS A 150 3.53 1.87 4.71
CA CYS A 150 3.27 0.91 3.64
C CYS A 150 2.94 -0.53 4.12
N TYR A 151 3.35 -0.92 5.33
CA TYR A 151 3.00 -2.24 5.88
C TYR A 151 1.69 -2.27 6.67
N ALA A 152 0.93 -1.16 6.73
CA ALA A 152 -0.31 -1.11 7.50
C ALA A 152 -1.38 -2.10 7.00
N ALA A 153 -1.35 -2.51 5.73
CA ALA A 153 -2.19 -3.59 5.24
C ALA A 153 -1.93 -4.92 5.97
N VAL A 154 -0.67 -5.26 6.22
CA VAL A 154 -0.31 -6.47 6.99
C VAL A 154 -0.85 -6.37 8.41
N SER A 155 -0.72 -5.20 9.04
CA SER A 155 -1.25 -4.96 10.39
C SER A 155 -2.78 -5.05 10.44
N ALA A 156 -3.48 -4.53 9.43
CA ALA A 156 -4.93 -4.63 9.32
C ALA A 156 -5.39 -6.08 9.10
N LEU A 157 -4.76 -6.81 8.18
CA LEU A 157 -5.05 -8.22 7.94
C LEU A 157 -4.69 -9.10 9.15
N ARG A 158 -3.59 -8.80 9.86
CA ARG A 158 -3.23 -9.44 11.13
C ARG A 158 -4.32 -9.23 12.18
N THR A 159 -4.86 -8.03 12.28
CA THR A 159 -5.99 -7.73 13.19
C THR A 159 -7.20 -8.59 12.83
N ALA A 160 -7.59 -8.62 11.57
CA ALA A 160 -8.68 -9.46 11.08
C ALA A 160 -8.43 -10.96 11.34
N TYR A 161 -7.21 -11.43 11.08
CA TYR A 161 -6.79 -12.81 11.36
C TYR A 161 -6.99 -13.19 12.83
N HIS A 162 -6.58 -12.34 13.77
CA HIS A 162 -6.75 -12.63 15.20
C HIS A 162 -8.21 -12.54 15.65
N ILE A 163 -9.00 -11.61 15.11
CA ILE A 163 -10.44 -11.53 15.36
C ILE A 163 -11.12 -12.83 14.95
N VAL A 164 -10.97 -13.26 13.71
CA VAL A 164 -11.60 -14.49 13.16
C VAL A 164 -11.18 -15.74 13.95
N ARG A 165 -9.92 -15.83 14.35
CA ARG A 165 -9.46 -16.96 15.16
C ARG A 165 -9.98 -16.93 16.60
N SER A 166 -10.28 -15.78 17.15
CA SER A 166 -10.94 -15.63 18.45
C SER A 166 -12.43 -15.90 18.33
N GLU A 167 -13.03 -15.36 17.30
CA GLU A 167 -14.47 -15.37 17.03
C GLU A 167 -14.73 -15.96 15.62
N PRO A 168 -14.89 -17.29 15.46
CA PRO A 168 -15.03 -17.91 14.15
C PRO A 168 -16.23 -17.47 13.33
N GLU A 169 -17.26 -16.94 13.97
CA GLU A 169 -18.43 -16.39 13.29
C GLU A 169 -18.21 -14.94 12.83
N ALA A 170 -17.07 -14.35 13.20
CA ALA A 170 -16.76 -12.98 12.79
C ALA A 170 -16.58 -12.87 11.28
N ARG A 171 -17.16 -11.83 10.72
CA ARG A 171 -16.98 -11.40 9.32
C ARG A 171 -16.29 -10.04 9.33
N VAL A 172 -15.01 -10.01 9.01
CA VAL A 172 -14.18 -8.81 9.15
C VAL A 172 -14.00 -8.14 7.79
N LEU A 173 -14.58 -6.95 7.63
CA LEU A 173 -14.29 -6.08 6.49
C LEU A 173 -13.01 -5.30 6.78
N THR A 174 -11.95 -5.57 6.03
CA THR A 174 -10.67 -4.88 6.13
C THR A 174 -10.53 -3.90 4.96
N VAL A 175 -10.24 -2.64 5.25
CA VAL A 175 -10.14 -1.57 4.26
C VAL A 175 -8.82 -0.83 4.41
N THR A 176 -8.14 -0.56 3.31
CA THR A 176 -6.99 0.34 3.26
C THR A 176 -7.33 1.52 2.34
N VAL A 177 -6.98 2.74 2.72
CA VAL A 177 -7.20 3.92 1.88
C VAL A 177 -6.08 4.93 2.04
N GLU A 178 -5.48 5.32 0.91
CA GLU A 178 -4.32 6.21 0.91
C GLU A 178 -4.46 7.30 -0.17
N LEU A 179 -4.26 8.54 0.25
CA LEU A 179 -4.26 9.72 -0.61
C LEU A 179 -2.87 10.37 -0.58
N CYS A 180 -1.89 9.66 -1.14
CA CYS A 180 -0.49 10.10 -1.13
C CYS A 180 -0.28 11.40 -1.91
N SER A 181 -1.08 11.65 -2.95
CA SER A 181 -1.00 12.86 -3.77
C SER A 181 -1.26 14.14 -2.98
N LEU A 182 -1.91 14.06 -1.81
CA LEU A 182 -2.12 15.19 -0.90
C LEU A 182 -0.84 15.70 -0.23
N HIS A 183 0.28 14.94 -0.31
CA HIS A 183 1.51 15.26 0.42
C HIS A 183 2.67 15.71 -0.48
N LEU A 184 2.36 16.16 -1.69
CA LEU A 184 3.35 16.73 -2.59
C LEU A 184 4.10 17.90 -1.90
N GLN A 185 5.43 17.86 -1.94
CA GLN A 185 6.31 18.88 -1.37
C GLN A 185 6.90 19.77 -2.47
N ALA A 186 6.89 21.08 -2.25
CA ALA A 186 7.50 22.05 -3.15
C ALA A 186 9.04 22.07 -2.96
N THR A 187 9.74 21.06 -3.50
CA THR A 187 11.19 20.88 -3.35
C THR A 187 11.90 20.84 -4.69
N GLN A 188 13.21 21.10 -4.69
CA GLN A 188 14.12 20.89 -5.80
C GLN A 188 15.10 19.74 -5.55
N LYS A 189 15.01 19.10 -4.37
CA LYS A 189 15.89 18.00 -3.98
C LYS A 189 15.56 16.76 -4.80
N LEU A 190 16.54 16.24 -5.53
CA LEU A 190 16.38 15.07 -6.41
C LEU A 190 15.80 13.86 -5.67
N GLU A 191 16.32 13.53 -4.48
CA GLU A 191 15.85 12.39 -3.70
C GLU A 191 14.36 12.50 -3.34
N SER A 192 13.92 13.69 -2.92
CA SER A 192 12.50 13.92 -2.59
C SER A 192 11.63 13.85 -3.83
N LEU A 193 12.07 14.38 -4.98
CA LEU A 193 11.34 14.26 -6.25
C LEU A 193 11.23 12.80 -6.71
N LEU A 194 12.30 12.01 -6.54
CA LEU A 194 12.29 10.59 -6.86
C LEU A 194 11.43 9.77 -5.90
N ALA A 195 11.38 10.13 -4.63
CA ALA A 195 10.45 9.53 -3.68
C ALA A 195 8.99 9.82 -4.08
N MET A 196 8.65 11.09 -4.35
CA MET A 196 7.31 11.50 -4.77
C MET A 196 6.89 10.92 -6.13
N LEU A 197 7.84 10.62 -7.02
CA LEU A 197 7.59 9.97 -8.32
C LEU A 197 6.87 8.62 -8.18
N GLN A 198 7.02 7.94 -7.05
CA GLN A 198 6.51 6.58 -6.87
C GLN A 198 5.06 6.55 -6.37
N PHE A 199 4.64 7.57 -5.59
CA PHE A 199 3.39 7.53 -4.84
C PHE A 199 2.15 7.88 -5.67
N SER A 200 1.05 7.20 -5.35
CA SER A 200 -0.26 7.25 -5.99
C SER A 200 -1.37 7.14 -4.93
N ASP A 201 -2.59 7.46 -5.29
CA ASP A 201 -3.76 7.28 -4.44
C ASP A 201 -4.46 5.96 -4.77
N GLY A 202 -5.00 5.31 -3.75
CA GLY A 202 -5.76 4.07 -3.93
C GLY A 202 -6.43 3.61 -2.64
N ALA A 203 -7.42 2.76 -2.80
CA ALA A 203 -8.06 2.05 -1.70
C ALA A 203 -8.27 0.59 -2.08
N ALA A 204 -8.26 -0.29 -1.08
CA ALA A 204 -8.60 -1.69 -1.26
C ALA A 204 -9.47 -2.18 -0.10
N ALA A 205 -10.29 -3.18 -0.37
CA ALA A 205 -11.12 -3.84 0.62
C ALA A 205 -10.97 -5.36 0.51
N ALA A 206 -11.06 -6.04 1.66
CA ALA A 206 -11.06 -7.49 1.75
C ALA A 206 -12.10 -7.96 2.76
N LEU A 207 -12.72 -9.11 2.50
CA LEU A 207 -13.49 -9.84 3.50
C LEU A 207 -12.62 -10.95 4.07
N VAL A 208 -12.55 -11.04 5.41
CA VAL A 208 -11.82 -12.08 6.12
C VAL A 208 -12.77 -12.82 7.05
N THR A 209 -12.84 -14.15 6.89
CA THR A 209 -13.68 -15.03 7.71
C THR A 209 -12.99 -16.36 8.00
N ALA A 210 -13.67 -17.26 8.73
CA ALA A 210 -13.25 -18.66 8.92
C ALA A 210 -13.73 -19.59 7.79
N GLU A 211 -14.51 -19.12 6.83
CA GLU A 211 -14.96 -19.91 5.68
C GLU A 211 -13.76 -20.30 4.80
N PRO A 212 -13.55 -21.59 4.47
CA PRO A 212 -12.36 -22.07 3.78
C PRO A 212 -12.39 -21.77 2.29
N GLU A 213 -12.49 -20.49 1.94
CA GLU A 213 -12.52 -19.97 0.58
C GLU A 213 -11.48 -18.84 0.41
N GLY A 214 -10.85 -18.75 -0.75
CA GLY A 214 -9.87 -17.72 -1.07
C GLY A 214 -8.45 -18.05 -0.61
N LEU A 215 -7.81 -17.20 0.16
CA LEU A 215 -6.44 -17.36 0.62
C LEU A 215 -6.40 -17.58 2.13
N GLU A 216 -5.99 -18.77 2.58
CA GLU A 216 -5.71 -19.05 3.99
C GLU A 216 -4.51 -18.23 4.45
N MET A 217 -4.62 -17.53 5.57
CA MET A 217 -3.51 -16.83 6.22
C MET A 217 -2.90 -17.69 7.31
N SER A 218 -1.57 -17.68 7.38
CA SER A 218 -0.81 -18.36 8.43
C SER A 218 0.52 -17.66 8.69
N HIS A 219 1.22 -18.05 9.73
CA HIS A 219 2.57 -17.58 10.06
C HIS A 219 2.77 -16.07 9.85
N LEU A 220 2.14 -15.26 10.70
CA LEU A 220 2.38 -13.82 10.70
C LEU A 220 3.73 -13.50 11.34
N PHE A 221 4.53 -12.66 10.70
CA PHE A 221 5.86 -12.29 11.18
C PHE A 221 6.09 -10.78 11.13
N SER A 222 7.01 -10.33 11.98
CA SER A 222 7.53 -8.96 12.03
C SER A 222 9.02 -9.04 12.28
N ALA A 223 9.81 -8.39 11.45
CA ALA A 223 11.26 -8.36 11.55
C ALA A 223 11.78 -6.94 11.30
N PRO A 224 12.17 -6.21 12.37
CA PRO A 224 12.85 -4.93 12.19
C PRO A 224 14.25 -5.18 11.57
N LEU A 225 14.64 -4.34 10.62
CA LEU A 225 16.00 -4.36 10.09
C LEU A 225 16.89 -3.48 10.98
N GLU A 226 18.02 -4.05 11.41
CA GLU A 226 18.96 -3.34 12.29
C GLU A 226 19.53 -2.09 11.62
N ASP A 227 19.83 -1.06 12.43
CA ASP A 227 20.45 0.21 12.03
C ASP A 227 19.78 0.90 10.82
N SER A 228 18.46 0.84 10.74
CA SER A 228 17.72 1.30 9.57
C SER A 228 16.51 2.19 9.86
N ALA A 229 16.27 2.52 11.12
CA ALA A 229 15.08 3.26 11.57
C ALA A 229 14.91 4.63 10.90
N GLU A 230 16.00 5.27 10.49
CA GLU A 230 15.99 6.60 9.87
C GLU A 230 15.86 6.56 8.34
N LEU A 231 15.98 5.38 7.71
CA LEU A 231 16.01 5.25 6.26
C LEU A 231 14.65 5.44 5.61
N ILE A 232 13.58 5.10 6.31
CA ILE A 232 12.19 5.40 5.90
C ILE A 232 11.49 6.09 7.06
N GLN A 233 11.10 7.35 6.86
CA GLN A 233 10.35 8.12 7.86
C GLN A 233 9.15 8.80 7.22
N TRP A 234 8.09 8.95 7.98
CA TRP A 234 6.88 9.66 7.63
C TRP A 234 6.52 10.62 8.76
N LYS A 235 6.64 11.93 8.51
CA LYS A 235 6.50 12.97 9.53
C LYS A 235 5.39 13.93 9.19
N VAL A 236 4.60 14.33 10.18
CA VAL A 236 3.60 15.39 10.03
C VAL A 236 4.33 16.74 10.05
N GLY A 237 4.18 17.50 8.97
CA GLY A 237 4.73 18.84 8.79
C GLY A 237 3.64 19.90 8.64
N ASP A 238 4.05 21.16 8.49
CA ASP A 238 3.13 22.30 8.31
C ASP A 238 2.44 22.30 6.93
N THR A 239 3.09 21.71 5.92
CA THR A 239 2.59 21.60 4.55
C THR A 239 2.35 20.17 4.12
N GLY A 240 1.65 19.41 4.96
CA GLY A 240 1.37 18.00 4.77
C GLY A 240 2.37 17.10 5.46
N PHE A 241 2.41 15.83 5.04
CA PHE A 241 3.34 14.86 5.63
C PHE A 241 4.58 14.72 4.74
N GLU A 242 5.72 14.59 5.38
CA GLU A 242 7.02 14.57 4.70
C GLU A 242 7.61 13.17 4.73
N MET A 243 7.92 12.65 3.54
CA MET A 243 8.58 11.36 3.35
C MET A 243 10.09 11.53 3.29
N THR A 244 10.80 10.79 4.15
CA THR A 244 12.21 10.48 3.95
C THR A 244 12.32 9.06 3.44
N LEU A 245 12.93 8.88 2.27
CA LEU A 245 13.21 7.59 1.66
C LEU A 245 14.66 7.59 1.16
N SER A 246 15.53 6.97 1.94
CA SER A 246 16.96 6.89 1.62
C SER A 246 17.22 5.97 0.42
N GLY A 247 18.16 6.36 -0.43
CA GLY A 247 18.68 5.49 -1.50
C GLY A 247 19.37 4.20 -1.00
N GLU A 248 19.66 4.09 0.30
CA GLU A 248 20.24 2.88 0.90
C GLU A 248 19.21 1.76 1.16
N VAL A 249 17.93 2.09 1.19
CA VAL A 249 16.85 1.14 1.53
C VAL A 249 16.91 -0.16 0.71
N PRO A 250 17.06 -0.14 -0.62
CA PRO A 250 17.14 -1.38 -1.40
C PRO A 250 18.33 -2.26 -1.00
N GLY A 251 19.50 -1.65 -0.76
CA GLY A 251 20.70 -2.38 -0.30
C GLY A 251 20.51 -3.04 1.06
N ARG A 252 19.85 -2.35 2.01
CA ARG A 252 19.54 -2.89 3.34
C ARG A 252 18.56 -4.05 3.26
N ILE A 253 17.51 -3.92 2.46
CA ILE A 253 16.54 -5.01 2.22
C ILE A 253 17.23 -6.23 1.61
N GLN A 254 18.04 -6.03 0.56
CA GLN A 254 18.77 -7.13 -0.07
C GLN A 254 19.67 -7.86 0.92
N HIS A 255 20.42 -7.12 1.75
CA HIS A 255 21.32 -7.69 2.75
C HIS A 255 20.54 -8.48 3.83
N ALA A 256 19.47 -7.88 4.37
CA ALA A 256 18.65 -8.53 5.38
C ALA A 256 18.00 -9.83 4.87
N LEU A 257 17.50 -9.84 3.63
CA LEU A 257 16.88 -11.02 3.03
C LEU A 257 17.90 -12.08 2.60
N ALA A 258 19.18 -11.74 2.46
CA ALA A 258 20.25 -12.71 2.25
C ALA A 258 20.70 -13.39 3.56
N ASP A 259 20.37 -12.81 4.73
CA ASP A 259 20.70 -13.38 6.02
C ASP A 259 19.92 -14.68 6.32
N GLU A 260 20.60 -15.70 6.82
CA GLU A 260 20.02 -17.01 7.10
C GLU A 260 18.94 -16.97 8.21
N GLY A 261 19.14 -16.13 9.24
CA GLY A 261 18.19 -15.96 10.33
C GLY A 261 16.88 -15.31 9.85
N THR A 262 16.99 -14.30 9.01
CA THR A 262 15.86 -13.62 8.37
C THR A 262 15.11 -14.59 7.44
N ARG A 263 15.83 -15.33 6.59
CA ARG A 263 15.24 -16.38 5.73
C ARG A 263 14.53 -17.45 6.53
N LYS A 264 15.10 -17.91 7.64
CA LYS A 264 14.48 -18.88 8.54
C LYS A 264 13.16 -18.36 9.11
N THR A 265 13.10 -17.11 9.53
CA THR A 265 11.87 -16.46 10.01
C THR A 265 10.84 -16.35 8.90
N LEU A 266 11.27 -15.89 7.71
CA LEU A 266 10.39 -15.70 6.55
C LEU A 266 9.82 -17.01 6.03
N TYR A 267 10.61 -18.05 5.90
CA TYR A 267 10.15 -19.36 5.38
C TYR A 267 9.47 -20.23 6.43
N ASN A 268 9.78 -20.07 7.71
CA ASN A 268 9.17 -20.79 8.84
C ASN A 268 8.96 -22.30 8.59
N GLY A 269 10.01 -22.97 8.15
CA GLY A 269 9.99 -24.42 7.88
C GLY A 269 9.51 -24.79 6.46
N TRP A 270 9.04 -23.85 5.65
CA TRP A 270 8.88 -24.10 4.22
C TRP A 270 10.26 -24.09 3.53
N GLY A 271 10.46 -24.99 2.58
CA GLY A 271 11.62 -24.86 1.68
C GLY A 271 11.41 -23.70 0.71
N PRO A 272 12.49 -23.03 0.26
CA PRO A 272 12.38 -21.98 -0.75
C PRO A 272 11.61 -22.40 -2.01
N ASP A 273 11.80 -23.65 -2.45
CA ASP A 273 11.13 -24.23 -3.61
C ASP A 273 9.62 -24.48 -3.40
N GLN A 274 9.15 -24.46 -2.17
CA GLN A 274 7.73 -24.61 -1.85
C GLN A 274 6.95 -23.29 -1.99
N VAL A 275 7.65 -22.15 -1.94
CA VAL A 275 7.02 -20.82 -2.10
C VAL A 275 6.93 -20.50 -3.58
N THR A 276 5.73 -20.65 -4.13
CA THR A 276 5.47 -20.46 -5.56
C THR A 276 4.86 -19.09 -5.88
N SER A 277 4.38 -18.36 -4.87
CA SER A 277 3.71 -17.08 -5.02
C SER A 277 4.27 -16.02 -4.07
N TRP A 278 4.53 -14.84 -4.60
CA TRP A 278 5.12 -13.73 -3.83
C TRP A 278 4.26 -12.48 -3.93
N ALA A 279 3.68 -12.06 -2.82
CA ALA A 279 3.00 -10.79 -2.68
C ALA A 279 3.95 -9.79 -2.00
N VAL A 280 4.78 -9.13 -2.77
CA VAL A 280 5.70 -8.10 -2.26
C VAL A 280 5.08 -6.73 -2.46
N HIS A 281 5.00 -5.93 -1.40
CA HIS A 281 4.59 -4.54 -1.51
C HIS A 281 5.44 -3.81 -2.55
N ALA A 282 4.81 -3.29 -3.57
CA ALA A 282 5.46 -2.62 -4.69
C ALA A 282 5.85 -1.17 -4.31
N GLY A 283 6.78 -1.03 -3.36
CA GLY A 283 7.28 0.25 -2.87
C GLY A 283 8.06 1.05 -3.91
N GLY A 284 8.54 0.37 -4.96
CA GLY A 284 9.30 0.90 -6.08
C GLY A 284 10.10 -0.21 -6.74
N ARG A 285 10.52 0.00 -8.00
CA ARG A 285 11.27 -1.02 -8.76
C ARG A 285 12.51 -1.52 -8.02
N SER A 286 13.31 -0.60 -7.46
CA SER A 286 14.55 -0.96 -6.74
C SER A 286 14.31 -1.83 -5.50
N ILE A 287 13.14 -1.69 -4.85
CA ILE A 287 12.73 -2.54 -3.73
C ILE A 287 12.44 -3.96 -4.24
N LEU A 288 11.68 -4.09 -5.32
CA LEU A 288 11.38 -5.40 -5.92
C LEU A 288 12.66 -6.08 -6.41
N ASP A 289 13.57 -5.35 -7.05
CA ASP A 289 14.87 -5.86 -7.49
C ASP A 289 15.73 -6.33 -6.30
N ALA A 290 15.67 -5.62 -5.15
CA ALA A 290 16.37 -5.98 -3.93
C ALA A 290 15.81 -7.27 -3.30
N VAL A 291 14.47 -7.43 -3.31
CA VAL A 291 13.83 -8.66 -2.82
C VAL A 291 14.20 -9.86 -3.70
N GLU A 292 14.09 -9.73 -5.03
CA GLU A 292 14.48 -10.81 -5.96
C GLU A 292 15.92 -11.24 -5.74
N LYS A 293 16.86 -10.29 -5.61
CA LYS A 293 18.27 -10.58 -5.38
C LYS A 293 18.54 -11.14 -3.98
N GLY A 294 17.94 -10.55 -2.93
CA GLY A 294 18.15 -10.95 -1.54
C GLY A 294 17.66 -12.38 -1.25
N LEU A 295 16.55 -12.78 -1.87
CA LEU A 295 15.97 -14.12 -1.75
C LEU A 295 16.39 -15.07 -2.87
N GLU A 296 17.18 -14.60 -3.84
CA GLU A 296 17.61 -15.40 -5.02
C GLU A 296 16.42 -15.96 -5.82
N LEU A 297 15.36 -15.16 -5.96
CA LEU A 297 14.14 -15.61 -6.62
C LEU A 297 14.36 -15.76 -8.14
N PRO A 298 13.72 -16.74 -8.78
CA PRO A 298 13.68 -16.83 -10.23
C PRO A 298 13.12 -15.56 -10.87
N GLN A 299 13.61 -15.23 -12.06
CA GLN A 299 13.10 -14.09 -12.82
C GLN A 299 11.58 -14.22 -13.04
N GLY A 300 10.86 -13.14 -12.79
CA GLY A 300 9.40 -13.10 -12.93
C GLY A 300 8.62 -13.56 -11.71
N SER A 301 9.26 -14.00 -10.62
CA SER A 301 8.56 -14.37 -9.38
C SER A 301 7.69 -13.25 -8.81
N LEU A 302 8.09 -11.99 -9.03
CA LEU A 302 7.38 -10.80 -8.54
C LEU A 302 6.47 -10.16 -9.62
N TRP A 303 5.98 -10.95 -10.56
CA TRP A 303 5.16 -10.44 -11.68
C TRP A 303 3.96 -9.61 -11.20
N ALA A 304 3.21 -10.08 -10.20
CA ALA A 304 2.03 -9.38 -9.67
C ALA A 304 2.40 -8.03 -9.05
N SER A 305 3.49 -7.99 -8.26
CA SER A 305 4.00 -6.76 -7.67
C SER A 305 4.47 -5.75 -8.72
N ARG A 306 5.14 -6.22 -9.79
CA ARG A 306 5.60 -5.37 -10.89
C ARG A 306 4.45 -4.85 -11.74
N ASP A 307 3.44 -5.67 -12.00
CA ASP A 307 2.23 -5.29 -12.73
C ASP A 307 1.43 -4.23 -11.96
N VAL A 308 1.24 -4.42 -10.66
CA VAL A 308 0.58 -3.43 -9.79
C VAL A 308 1.37 -2.12 -9.77
N LEU A 309 2.72 -2.17 -9.66
CA LEU A 309 3.55 -0.98 -9.72
C LEU A 309 3.40 -0.23 -11.05
N ALA A 310 3.38 -0.93 -12.15
CA ALA A 310 3.23 -0.34 -13.49
C ALA A 310 1.88 0.36 -13.65
N ARG A 311 0.80 -0.32 -13.30
CA ARG A 311 -0.58 0.18 -13.52
C ARG A 311 -1.07 1.20 -12.49
N TYR A 312 -0.50 1.19 -11.29
CA TYR A 312 -1.07 1.96 -10.18
C TYR A 312 -0.05 2.79 -9.39
N GLY A 313 1.25 2.56 -9.57
CA GLY A 313 2.28 3.14 -8.69
C GLY A 313 2.22 2.58 -7.28
N ASN A 314 2.87 3.28 -6.34
CA ASN A 314 2.88 2.94 -4.92
C ASN A 314 1.73 3.67 -4.19
N MET A 315 0.67 2.95 -3.88
CA MET A 315 -0.49 3.43 -3.12
C MET A 315 -0.33 3.18 -1.60
N SER A 316 0.91 3.22 -1.09
CA SER A 316 1.20 2.94 0.31
C SER A 316 0.56 1.62 0.79
N SER A 317 -0.19 1.61 1.90
CA SER A 317 -0.78 0.39 2.46
C SER A 317 -1.72 -0.35 1.49
N ALA A 318 -2.41 0.34 0.59
CA ALA A 318 -3.32 -0.30 -0.35
C ALA A 318 -2.59 -1.19 -1.38
N THR A 319 -1.33 -0.89 -1.72
CA THR A 319 -0.59 -1.59 -2.78
C THR A 319 -0.52 -3.10 -2.57
N LEU A 320 -0.21 -3.56 -1.34
CA LEU A 320 -0.11 -5.01 -1.06
C LEU A 320 -1.44 -5.72 -1.27
N MET A 321 -2.56 -5.07 -0.96
CA MET A 321 -3.90 -5.62 -1.18
C MET A 321 -4.20 -5.82 -2.66
N PHE A 322 -3.75 -4.90 -3.53
CA PHE A 322 -3.85 -5.06 -4.99
C PHE A 322 -3.00 -6.23 -5.48
N VAL A 323 -1.78 -6.40 -4.96
CA VAL A 323 -0.91 -7.54 -5.32
C VAL A 323 -1.56 -8.86 -4.90
N LEU A 324 -2.13 -8.93 -3.70
CA LEU A 324 -2.86 -10.10 -3.23
C LEU A 324 -4.11 -10.38 -4.09
N ALA A 325 -4.82 -9.34 -4.54
CA ALA A 325 -5.98 -9.50 -5.44
C ALA A 325 -5.58 -10.11 -6.79
N GLU A 326 -4.46 -9.65 -7.40
CA GLU A 326 -3.93 -10.24 -8.64
C GLU A 326 -3.57 -11.73 -8.47
N LEU A 327 -2.95 -12.08 -7.35
CA LEU A 327 -2.63 -13.49 -7.04
C LEU A 327 -3.90 -14.30 -6.74
N ALA A 328 -4.83 -13.75 -5.95
CA ALA A 328 -6.08 -14.44 -5.63
C ALA A 328 -6.96 -14.72 -6.86
N ALA A 329 -6.86 -13.90 -7.90
CA ALA A 329 -7.59 -14.12 -9.16
C ALA A 329 -7.04 -15.32 -9.98
N ARG A 330 -5.84 -15.81 -9.69
CA ARG A 330 -5.22 -16.91 -10.44
C ARG A 330 -5.46 -18.27 -9.77
N PRO A 331 -5.92 -19.27 -10.52
CA PRO A 331 -6.18 -20.61 -9.96
C PRO A 331 -4.90 -21.36 -9.56
N ASP A 332 -3.75 -20.99 -10.13
CA ASP A 332 -2.44 -21.61 -9.89
C ASP A 332 -1.67 -20.99 -8.71
N THR A 333 -2.27 -20.06 -7.98
CA THR A 333 -1.70 -19.50 -6.76
C THR A 333 -1.60 -20.59 -5.69
N GLY A 334 -0.39 -20.98 -5.35
CA GLY A 334 -0.08 -21.97 -4.32
C GLY A 334 0.38 -21.34 -3.01
N LYS A 335 1.34 -22.01 -2.35
CA LYS A 335 1.99 -21.47 -1.14
C LYS A 335 2.69 -20.16 -1.44
N GLY A 336 2.41 -19.15 -0.65
CA GLY A 336 2.94 -17.80 -0.89
C GLY A 336 3.34 -17.07 0.37
N VAL A 337 4.19 -16.06 0.17
CA VAL A 337 4.60 -15.11 1.20
C VAL A 337 4.18 -13.70 0.80
N ALA A 338 3.42 -13.07 1.68
CA ALA A 338 3.12 -11.64 1.61
C ALA A 338 4.11 -10.87 2.49
N ILE A 339 4.77 -9.83 1.95
CA ILE A 339 5.73 -9.02 2.69
C ILE A 339 5.65 -7.55 2.28
N ALA A 340 5.72 -6.67 3.26
CA ALA A 340 5.80 -5.23 3.06
C ALA A 340 6.91 -4.62 3.92
N PHE A 341 7.52 -3.56 3.41
CA PHE A 341 8.52 -2.75 4.12
C PHE A 341 7.95 -1.34 4.31
N GLY A 342 8.21 -0.74 5.45
CA GLY A 342 7.66 0.59 5.77
C GLY A 342 8.53 1.38 6.74
N PRO A 343 8.00 2.46 7.35
CA PRO A 343 8.74 3.32 8.26
C PRO A 343 9.47 2.56 9.36
N GLY A 344 10.68 3.02 9.69
CA GLY A 344 11.57 2.29 10.57
C GLY A 344 12.25 1.09 9.89
N LEU A 345 12.00 0.87 8.59
CA LEU A 345 12.46 -0.24 7.77
C LEU A 345 12.26 -1.60 8.47
N ALA A 346 11.02 -1.85 8.88
CA ALA A 346 10.60 -3.17 9.34
C ALA A 346 9.99 -3.95 8.18
N ALA A 347 10.21 -5.27 8.18
CA ALA A 347 9.54 -6.22 7.32
C ALA A 347 8.35 -6.83 8.07
N GLU A 348 7.15 -6.64 7.56
CA GLU A 348 5.91 -7.21 8.09
C GLU A 348 5.31 -8.16 7.06
N GLY A 349 4.84 -9.33 7.48
CA GLY A 349 4.33 -10.29 6.51
C GLY A 349 3.55 -11.44 7.11
N PHE A 350 3.11 -12.32 6.21
CA PHE A 350 2.42 -13.55 6.53
C PHE A 350 2.52 -14.56 5.38
N HIS A 351 2.30 -15.83 5.69
CA HIS A 351 2.12 -16.88 4.70
C HIS A 351 0.67 -16.92 4.22
N PHE A 352 0.50 -17.24 2.96
CA PHE A 352 -0.84 -17.53 2.41
C PHE A 352 -0.79 -18.77 1.52
N GLU A 353 -1.93 -19.46 1.43
CA GLU A 353 -2.11 -20.59 0.54
C GLU A 353 -3.58 -20.58 0.06
N ARG A 354 -3.82 -20.93 -1.20
CA ARG A 354 -5.20 -21.05 -1.68
C ARG A 354 -5.91 -22.16 -0.91
N ALA A 355 -7.11 -21.86 -0.41
CA ALA A 355 -8.01 -22.86 0.14
C ALA A 355 -8.33 -23.91 -0.94
N GLY A 356 -8.23 -25.17 -0.58
CA GLY A 356 -8.42 -26.31 -1.47
C GLY A 356 -9.89 -26.56 -1.80
#